data_ec2bb5b0cf27eb82268e62cc836f6d96
#
_entry.id   ec2bb5b0cf27eb82268e62cc836f6d96
#
_cell.length_a   1.000
_cell.length_b   1.000
_cell.length_c   1.000
_cell.angle_alpha   90.00
_cell.angle_beta   90.00
_cell.angle_gamma   90.00
#
_symmetry.space_group_name_H-M   'P 1'
#
loop_
_entity.id
_entity.type
_entity.pdbx_description
1 polymer ?
#
loop_
_entity_poly.entity_id
_entity_poly.type
_entity_poly.pdbx_seq_one_letter_code
_entity_poly.pdbx_strand_id
1 'polypeptide(L)'
;MSTVNDEREIDLATDEPETSGEQPAGADADPGVSPELGRLAVPPLSFSSSDDEPSRVSESAFLAACLGKPVPHIPVWFMRQAGRSLPEYRKLRDGVPMLDSCTRPELVVEITLQPVRRYGVDAAIFYSDIMVPLKAIGVNLDIVPGVGPVVAEPVTEEADLAQLRPLEPDDVPYVSESVDQLVKMLEGTPLIGFAGGPFTMASYLVEGGPSRDHAKTKALMFNQPKLWHALAGRLADIASAFLRVQVEAGASAVQLFDSWAGALSPADYDTFVAPHSRAILSSIGELGVPRIHFGVGTGELLRPMADVGADVVGVDWRVPLSEAVRRTGGRPLQGNLDPSLVLAPWKVLAEKARAVIAEGRSAPGHIFNLGHGVMPQTDPDVLARLVDLVHTESPTIQA
;
A
#
# COMPACT_ATOMS: atom_id res chain seq x y z
N MET A 1 -45.52 -16.72 -33.28
CA MET A 1 -46.03 -16.58 -31.91
C MET A 1 -44.83 -16.71 -31.02
N SER A 2 -44.29 -15.62 -30.74
CA SER A 2 -44.21 -14.77 -29.53
C SER A 2 -43.26 -15.39 -28.53
N THR A 3 -41.97 -15.03 -28.54
CA THR A 3 -41.24 -13.94 -27.87
C THR A 3 -41.56 -13.80 -26.40
N VAL A 4 -40.60 -13.98 -25.52
CA VAL A 4 -40.34 -13.04 -24.43
C VAL A 4 -38.84 -13.16 -24.02
N ASN A 5 -38.08 -12.09 -24.29
CA ASN A 5 -36.83 -11.72 -23.65
C ASN A 5 -37.11 -11.42 -22.18
N ASP A 6 -36.24 -11.86 -21.31
CA ASP A 6 -36.15 -11.35 -19.93
C ASP A 6 -34.75 -10.77 -19.70
N GLU A 7 -34.62 -9.51 -20.12
CA GLU A 7 -33.49 -8.65 -19.75
C GLU A 7 -33.74 -8.10 -18.33
N ARG A 8 -32.99 -8.54 -17.33
CA ARG A 8 -32.98 -7.86 -16.04
C ARG A 8 -31.92 -6.78 -16.04
N GLU A 9 -32.35 -5.57 -16.31
CA GLU A 9 -31.68 -4.33 -15.98
C GLU A 9 -31.33 -4.29 -14.48
N ILE A 10 -30.07 -4.01 -14.21
CA ILE A 10 -29.61 -3.65 -12.86
C ILE A 10 -29.81 -2.15 -12.73
N ASP A 11 -30.84 -1.80 -11.99
CA ASP A 11 -31.25 -0.43 -11.66
C ASP A 11 -30.19 0.22 -10.74
N LEU A 12 -29.49 1.20 -11.28
CA LEU A 12 -28.63 2.11 -10.52
C LEU A 12 -29.49 3.29 -10.06
N ALA A 13 -30.09 3.16 -8.90
CA ALA A 13 -30.81 4.24 -8.26
C ALA A 13 -29.87 5.41 -7.93
N THR A 14 -29.99 6.47 -8.69
CA THR A 14 -29.51 7.82 -8.37
C THR A 14 -30.60 8.55 -7.61
N ASP A 15 -30.43 8.71 -6.29
CA ASP A 15 -31.19 9.70 -5.53
C ASP A 15 -30.29 10.92 -5.31
N GLU A 16 -30.57 11.99 -6.00
CA GLU A 16 -30.14 13.35 -5.69
C GLU A 16 -31.21 14.03 -4.83
N PRO A 17 -30.84 14.73 -3.77
CA PRO A 17 -31.66 15.81 -3.26
C PRO A 17 -31.14 17.18 -3.72
N GLU A 18 -31.96 17.90 -4.42
CA GLU A 18 -31.84 19.32 -4.69
C GLU A 18 -31.80 20.10 -3.37
N THR A 19 -30.82 20.98 -3.20
CA THR A 19 -30.98 22.19 -2.36
C THR A 19 -30.30 23.38 -3.01
N SER A 20 -31.13 24.33 -3.28
CA SER A 20 -30.86 25.70 -3.70
C SER A 20 -30.18 26.52 -2.60
N GLY A 21 -29.29 27.44 -3.01
CA GLY A 21 -29.26 28.73 -2.35
C GLY A 21 -27.92 29.25 -1.85
N GLU A 22 -27.50 30.31 -2.52
CA GLU A 22 -26.78 31.47 -2.00
C GLU A 22 -25.27 31.42 -1.71
N GLN A 23 -24.56 32.14 -2.58
CA GLN A 23 -23.22 32.68 -2.31
C GLN A 23 -23.30 33.89 -1.35
N PRO A 24 -22.27 34.11 -0.57
CA PRO A 24 -21.78 35.46 -0.35
C PRO A 24 -20.32 35.66 -0.79
N ALA A 25 -20.11 36.83 -1.31
CA ALA A 25 -18.87 37.38 -1.79
C ALA A 25 -17.90 37.81 -0.69
N GLY A 26 -16.61 37.70 -1.01
CA GLY A 26 -15.58 38.69 -0.65
C GLY A 26 -14.93 38.56 0.72
N ALA A 27 -13.63 38.32 0.75
CA ALA A 27 -12.62 39.24 1.19
C ALA A 27 -11.30 38.59 1.66
N ASP A 28 -10.26 39.19 1.21
CA ASP A 28 -8.95 39.44 1.79
C ASP A 28 -7.88 38.35 1.79
N ALA A 29 -6.88 38.68 0.98
CA ALA A 29 -5.57 38.06 0.90
C ALA A 29 -4.74 38.38 2.17
N ASP A 30 -4.17 37.32 2.77
CA ASP A 30 -3.08 37.42 3.73
C ASP A 30 -1.75 37.10 3.06
N PRO A 31 -0.76 38.01 3.04
CA PRO A 31 0.55 37.76 2.45
C PRO A 31 1.56 37.27 3.49
N GLY A 32 2.09 36.09 3.34
CA GLY A 32 3.33 35.79 4.02
C GLY A 32 3.59 34.39 4.49
N VAL A 33 3.85 33.46 3.57
CA VAL A 33 4.69 32.29 3.88
C VAL A 33 5.71 32.14 2.73
N SER A 34 6.96 32.41 3.02
CA SER A 34 8.08 32.23 2.08
C SER A 34 8.32 30.74 1.78
N PRO A 35 8.53 30.37 0.52
CA PRO A 35 8.85 29.01 0.13
C PRO A 35 10.38 28.81 0.07
N GLU A 36 11.02 28.63 1.22
CA GLU A 36 12.39 28.10 1.28
C GLU A 36 12.47 26.97 2.30
N LEU A 37 11.85 25.84 1.98
CA LEU A 37 12.26 24.55 2.54
C LEU A 37 13.08 23.84 1.46
N GLY A 38 14.41 23.91 1.64
CA GLY A 38 15.39 23.36 0.74
C GLY A 38 15.10 21.89 0.38
N ARG A 39 15.24 21.56 -0.90
CA ARG A 39 15.26 20.20 -1.43
C ARG A 39 16.45 19.46 -0.82
N LEU A 40 16.24 18.81 0.34
CA LEU A 40 17.19 17.85 0.85
C LEU A 40 17.07 16.58 -0.01
N ALA A 41 18.09 16.34 -0.83
CA ALA A 41 18.22 15.06 -1.52
C ALA A 41 18.43 13.96 -0.48
N VAL A 42 17.51 12.98 -0.45
CA VAL A 42 17.67 11.78 0.36
C VAL A 42 18.78 10.97 -0.28
N PRO A 43 19.87 10.62 0.46
CA PRO A 43 20.96 9.86 -0.11
C PRO A 43 20.50 8.46 -0.56
N PRO A 44 21.10 7.90 -1.64
CA PRO A 44 20.85 6.52 -2.02
C PRO A 44 21.31 5.55 -0.94
N LEU A 45 20.62 4.42 -0.82
CA LEU A 45 20.95 3.34 0.12
C LEU A 45 22.40 2.89 -0.07
N SER A 46 23.21 3.02 0.97
CA SER A 46 24.51 2.38 1.07
C SER A 46 24.43 1.27 2.10
N PHE A 47 24.53 0.01 1.67
CA PHE A 47 24.67 -1.11 2.59
C PHE A 47 26.06 -1.08 3.22
N SER A 48 26.13 -1.00 4.54
CA SER A 48 27.37 -1.31 5.26
C SER A 48 27.61 -2.82 5.20
N SER A 49 28.66 -3.25 4.53
CA SER A 49 29.13 -4.63 4.58
C SER A 49 29.66 -4.94 5.98
N SER A 50 28.85 -5.58 6.81
CA SER A 50 29.34 -6.40 7.90
C SER A 50 29.72 -7.77 7.29
N ASP A 51 30.92 -8.27 7.62
CA ASP A 51 31.53 -9.53 7.12
C ASP A 51 30.85 -10.80 7.68
N ASP A 52 29.50 -10.85 7.64
CA ASP A 52 28.74 -12.06 7.87
C ASP A 52 28.30 -12.64 6.52
N GLU A 53 28.32 -13.97 6.36
CA GLU A 53 27.87 -14.66 5.14
C GLU A 53 26.52 -14.04 4.66
N PRO A 54 26.41 -13.67 3.36
CA PRO A 54 25.20 -13.05 2.86
C PRO A 54 24.01 -13.96 3.16
N SER A 55 23.06 -13.48 3.94
CA SER A 55 21.84 -14.23 4.21
C SER A 55 21.16 -14.53 2.85
N ARG A 56 20.55 -15.70 2.68
CA ARG A 56 19.83 -16.08 1.45
C ARG A 56 18.81 -15.02 1.01
N VAL A 57 18.31 -14.24 1.97
CA VAL A 57 17.41 -13.11 1.74
C VAL A 57 18.09 -12.00 0.94
N SER A 58 19.37 -11.70 1.19
CA SER A 58 20.10 -10.62 0.49
C SER A 58 20.31 -10.91 -1.00
N GLU A 59 20.22 -12.18 -1.43
CA GLU A 59 20.37 -12.62 -2.83
C GLU A 59 19.04 -12.73 -3.58
N SER A 60 17.90 -12.39 -2.93
CA SER A 60 16.59 -12.56 -3.55
C SER A 60 16.37 -11.67 -4.76
N ALA A 61 15.68 -12.21 -5.79
CA ALA A 61 15.28 -11.46 -6.99
C ALA A 61 14.44 -10.23 -6.63
N PHE A 62 13.58 -10.32 -5.61
CA PHE A 62 12.75 -9.22 -5.14
C PHE A 62 13.60 -8.04 -4.62
N LEU A 63 14.55 -8.28 -3.72
CA LEU A 63 15.39 -7.21 -3.18
C LEU A 63 16.33 -6.65 -4.25
N ALA A 64 16.87 -7.51 -5.13
CA ALA A 64 17.67 -7.04 -6.26
C ALA A 64 16.89 -6.11 -7.18
N ALA A 65 15.62 -6.46 -7.52
CA ALA A 65 14.75 -5.60 -8.30
C ALA A 65 14.42 -4.27 -7.60
N CYS A 66 14.19 -4.30 -6.28
CA CYS A 66 13.99 -3.06 -5.50
C CYS A 66 15.18 -2.10 -5.62
N LEU A 67 16.39 -2.63 -5.77
CA LEU A 67 17.64 -1.87 -5.89
C LEU A 67 18.04 -1.56 -7.34
N GLY A 68 17.20 -1.93 -8.32
CA GLY A 68 17.55 -1.77 -9.74
C GLY A 68 18.75 -2.62 -10.19
N LYS A 69 19.02 -3.73 -9.48
CA LYS A 69 20.08 -4.68 -9.84
C LYS A 69 19.56 -5.74 -10.80
N PRO A 70 20.44 -6.38 -11.60
CA PRO A 70 20.08 -7.51 -12.43
C PRO A 70 19.42 -8.64 -11.61
N VAL A 71 18.40 -9.27 -12.20
CA VAL A 71 17.64 -10.36 -11.56
C VAL A 71 17.60 -11.59 -12.48
N PRO A 72 17.58 -12.81 -11.93
CA PRO A 72 17.47 -14.02 -12.74
C PRO A 72 16.10 -14.17 -13.41
N HIS A 73 15.06 -13.61 -12.80
CA HIS A 73 13.69 -13.51 -13.29
C HIS A 73 13.01 -12.29 -12.68
N ILE A 74 11.91 -11.83 -13.28
CA ILE A 74 11.09 -10.75 -12.71
C ILE A 74 10.40 -11.27 -11.45
N PRO A 75 10.66 -10.71 -10.27
CA PRO A 75 10.01 -11.17 -9.04
C PRO A 75 8.53 -10.83 -9.03
N VAL A 76 7.73 -11.71 -8.46
CA VAL A 76 6.27 -11.62 -8.37
C VAL A 76 5.80 -11.72 -6.94
N TRP A 77 4.90 -10.84 -6.54
CA TRP A 77 4.03 -11.01 -5.40
C TRP A 77 2.71 -10.26 -5.66
N PHE A 78 1.68 -10.49 -4.87
CA PHE A 78 0.39 -9.84 -5.08
C PHE A 78 -0.11 -9.14 -3.82
N MET A 79 -0.51 -7.88 -3.94
CA MET A 79 -1.23 -7.20 -2.87
C MET A 79 -2.50 -7.98 -2.51
N ARG A 80 -2.71 -8.21 -1.21
CA ARG A 80 -3.80 -9.07 -0.68
C ARG A 80 -3.71 -10.53 -1.12
N GLN A 81 -2.51 -11.04 -1.43
CA GLN A 81 -2.29 -12.47 -1.75
C GLN A 81 -2.73 -13.37 -0.59
N ALA A 82 -2.48 -12.99 0.66
CA ALA A 82 -3.04 -13.61 1.86
C ALA A 82 -4.44 -13.03 2.10
N GLY A 83 -5.47 -13.66 1.54
CA GLY A 83 -6.79 -13.05 1.57
C GLY A 83 -7.95 -13.95 1.16
N ARG A 84 -9.11 -13.35 0.99
CA ARG A 84 -10.41 -14.02 0.80
C ARG A 84 -10.52 -14.89 -0.45
N SER A 85 -9.61 -14.79 -1.40
CA SER A 85 -9.53 -15.70 -2.55
C SER A 85 -9.13 -17.12 -2.14
N LEU A 86 -8.32 -17.27 -1.07
CA LEU A 86 -7.83 -18.57 -0.58
C LEU A 86 -8.89 -19.30 0.25
N PRO A 87 -9.27 -20.55 -0.09
CA PRO A 87 -10.17 -21.36 0.72
C PRO A 87 -9.64 -21.61 2.14
N GLU A 88 -8.33 -21.89 2.26
CA GLU A 88 -7.63 -22.11 3.52
C GLU A 88 -7.67 -20.85 4.42
N TYR A 89 -7.53 -19.66 3.85
CA TYR A 89 -7.71 -18.40 4.57
C TYR A 89 -9.14 -18.28 5.12
N ARG A 90 -10.15 -18.51 4.27
CA ARG A 90 -11.55 -18.41 4.70
C ARG A 90 -11.86 -19.37 5.84
N LYS A 91 -11.29 -20.59 5.81
CA LYS A 91 -11.45 -21.60 6.86
C LYS A 91 -10.84 -21.15 8.19
N LEU A 92 -9.62 -20.58 8.15
CA LEU A 92 -8.95 -20.08 9.36
C LEU A 92 -9.64 -18.85 9.96
N ARG A 93 -10.26 -18.06 9.10
CA ARG A 93 -10.91 -16.80 9.50
C ARG A 93 -12.38 -16.96 9.88
N ASP A 94 -12.93 -18.16 9.77
CA ASP A 94 -14.33 -18.41 10.10
C ASP A 94 -14.63 -18.11 11.58
N GLY A 95 -15.57 -17.20 11.82
CA GLY A 95 -15.93 -16.74 13.16
C GLY A 95 -14.89 -15.84 13.85
N VAL A 96 -13.77 -15.49 13.22
CA VAL A 96 -12.73 -14.64 13.83
C VAL A 96 -12.79 -13.22 13.22
N PRO A 97 -13.00 -12.14 13.99
CA PRO A 97 -12.95 -10.75 13.49
C PRO A 97 -11.59 -10.40 12.88
N MET A 98 -11.57 -9.41 11.96
CA MET A 98 -10.33 -9.06 11.23
C MET A 98 -9.22 -8.62 12.17
N LEU A 99 -9.48 -7.66 13.03
CA LEU A 99 -8.46 -7.14 13.95
C LEU A 99 -8.01 -8.18 14.96
N ASP A 100 -8.93 -9.04 15.46
CA ASP A 100 -8.57 -10.12 16.38
C ASP A 100 -7.62 -11.13 15.74
N SER A 101 -7.77 -11.41 14.44
CA SER A 101 -6.84 -12.31 13.75
C SER A 101 -5.45 -11.71 13.58
N CYS A 102 -5.34 -10.37 13.50
CA CYS A 102 -4.05 -9.67 13.39
C CYS A 102 -3.28 -9.64 14.72
N THR A 103 -3.95 -9.94 15.85
CA THR A 103 -3.32 -9.99 17.19
C THR A 103 -2.92 -11.39 17.63
N ARG A 104 -3.10 -12.40 16.76
CA ARG A 104 -2.78 -13.81 17.04
C ARG A 104 -1.64 -14.29 16.18
N PRO A 105 -0.41 -14.39 16.71
CA PRO A 105 0.78 -14.75 15.94
C PRO A 105 0.60 -16.03 15.13
N GLU A 106 -0.02 -17.06 15.69
CA GLU A 106 -0.25 -18.33 15.00
C GLU A 106 -1.13 -18.20 13.75
N LEU A 107 -2.14 -17.31 13.78
CA LEU A 107 -2.97 -17.03 12.60
C LEU A 107 -2.24 -16.15 11.59
N VAL A 108 -1.56 -15.11 12.05
CA VAL A 108 -0.77 -14.19 11.22
C VAL A 108 0.28 -14.97 10.44
N VAL A 109 1.03 -15.84 11.11
CA VAL A 109 2.09 -16.65 10.51
C VAL A 109 1.49 -17.59 9.45
N GLU A 110 0.51 -18.39 9.81
CA GLU A 110 -0.07 -19.35 8.86
C GLU A 110 -0.69 -18.65 7.65
N ILE A 111 -1.47 -17.56 7.86
CA ILE A 111 -2.10 -16.81 6.77
C ILE A 111 -1.06 -16.18 5.84
N THR A 112 0.04 -15.64 6.38
CA THR A 112 1.13 -15.07 5.58
C THR A 112 1.82 -16.12 4.70
N LEU A 113 2.00 -17.34 5.20
CA LEU A 113 2.69 -18.43 4.50
C LEU A 113 1.82 -19.10 3.44
N GLN A 114 0.49 -19.08 3.55
CA GLN A 114 -0.41 -19.75 2.60
C GLN A 114 -0.13 -19.38 1.13
N PRO A 115 -0.09 -18.09 0.72
CA PRO A 115 0.17 -17.73 -0.67
C PRO A 115 1.61 -18.05 -1.11
N VAL A 116 2.59 -17.98 -0.21
CA VAL A 116 3.98 -18.34 -0.53
C VAL A 116 4.05 -19.81 -0.94
N ARG A 117 3.46 -20.69 -0.13
CA ARG A 117 3.42 -22.13 -0.40
C ARG A 117 2.60 -22.49 -1.63
N ARG A 118 1.50 -21.76 -1.88
CA ARG A 118 0.57 -22.08 -2.95
C ARG A 118 0.98 -21.52 -4.30
N TYR A 119 1.48 -20.27 -4.32
CA TYR A 119 1.75 -19.56 -5.58
C TYR A 119 3.22 -19.57 -5.97
N GLY A 120 4.14 -19.85 -5.04
CA GLY A 120 5.57 -19.74 -5.31
C GLY A 120 6.03 -18.30 -5.57
N VAL A 121 5.44 -17.32 -4.88
CA VAL A 121 5.79 -15.91 -5.00
C VAL A 121 7.16 -15.59 -4.43
N ASP A 122 7.80 -14.52 -4.93
CA ASP A 122 9.16 -14.10 -4.56
C ASP A 122 9.22 -13.21 -3.32
N ALA A 123 8.09 -12.82 -2.78
CA ALA A 123 8.00 -12.10 -1.51
C ALA A 123 6.70 -12.42 -0.77
N ALA A 124 6.80 -12.55 0.54
CA ALA A 124 5.65 -12.56 1.43
C ALA A 124 5.28 -11.12 1.83
N ILE A 125 4.00 -10.85 2.02
CA ILE A 125 3.55 -9.64 2.70
C ILE A 125 2.96 -10.00 4.05
N PHE A 126 3.41 -9.30 5.08
CA PHE A 126 2.92 -9.47 6.45
C PHE A 126 1.39 -9.37 6.50
N TYR A 127 0.73 -10.37 7.07
CA TYR A 127 -0.72 -10.33 7.25
C TYR A 127 -1.08 -9.44 8.43
N SER A 128 -1.66 -8.29 8.15
CA SER A 128 -2.11 -7.31 9.13
C SER A 128 -3.16 -6.40 8.49
N ASP A 129 -3.55 -5.33 9.17
CA ASP A 129 -4.39 -4.25 8.64
C ASP A 129 -3.76 -2.89 8.97
N ILE A 130 -3.96 -1.89 8.10
CA ILE A 130 -3.46 -0.53 8.32
C ILE A 130 -4.03 0.12 9.58
N MET A 131 -5.16 -0.38 10.10
CA MET A 131 -5.82 0.11 11.32
C MET A 131 -5.25 -0.49 12.61
N VAL A 132 -4.44 -1.56 12.52
CA VAL A 132 -3.85 -2.24 13.69
C VAL A 132 -3.12 -1.27 14.63
N PRO A 133 -2.22 -0.40 14.18
CA PRO A 133 -1.51 0.51 15.08
C PRO A 133 -2.45 1.50 15.77
N LEU A 134 -3.52 1.97 15.11
CA LEU A 134 -4.51 2.84 15.73
C LEU A 134 -5.35 2.11 16.78
N LYS A 135 -5.74 0.86 16.49
CA LYS A 135 -6.44 0.03 17.47
C LYS A 135 -5.59 -0.25 18.70
N ALA A 136 -4.30 -0.53 18.50
CA ALA A 136 -3.34 -0.83 19.57
C ALA A 136 -3.16 0.35 20.54
N ILE A 137 -3.16 1.59 20.06
CA ILE A 137 -3.07 2.79 20.91
C ILE A 137 -4.41 3.19 21.55
N GLY A 138 -5.50 2.44 21.30
CA GLY A 138 -6.79 2.63 21.95
C GLY A 138 -7.81 3.46 21.15
N VAL A 139 -7.56 3.78 19.89
CA VAL A 139 -8.58 4.43 19.03
C VAL A 139 -9.80 3.53 18.91
N ASN A 140 -10.98 4.11 19.17
CA ASN A 140 -12.24 3.38 19.10
C ASN A 140 -12.68 3.14 17.66
N LEU A 141 -12.23 2.03 17.09
CA LEU A 141 -12.51 1.63 15.71
C LEU A 141 -12.75 0.12 15.61
N ASP A 142 -13.42 -0.28 14.53
CA ASP A 142 -13.58 -1.68 14.15
C ASP A 142 -13.64 -1.83 12.62
N ILE A 143 -13.50 -3.08 12.14
CA ILE A 143 -13.64 -3.43 10.72
C ILE A 143 -14.96 -4.15 10.53
N VAL A 144 -15.96 -3.42 10.02
CA VAL A 144 -17.31 -3.93 9.80
C VAL A 144 -17.37 -4.72 8.47
N PRO A 145 -17.82 -5.99 8.49
CA PRO A 145 -17.96 -6.78 7.27
C PRO A 145 -18.81 -6.09 6.20
N GLY A 146 -18.30 -6.02 4.99
CA GLY A 146 -18.98 -5.36 3.86
C GLY A 146 -18.85 -3.84 3.81
N VAL A 147 -18.44 -3.19 4.90
CA VAL A 147 -18.24 -1.74 4.99
C VAL A 147 -16.74 -1.40 4.97
N GLY A 148 -15.96 -2.01 5.85
CA GLY A 148 -14.55 -1.70 6.08
C GLY A 148 -14.32 -1.07 7.45
N PRO A 149 -13.19 -0.39 7.65
CA PRO A 149 -12.90 0.31 8.91
C PRO A 149 -13.94 1.40 9.22
N VAL A 150 -14.41 1.43 10.46
CA VAL A 150 -15.33 2.44 11.00
C VAL A 150 -14.73 3.01 12.28
N VAL A 151 -14.64 4.33 12.39
CA VAL A 151 -14.13 5.07 13.54
C VAL A 151 -15.30 5.70 14.28
N ALA A 152 -15.43 5.37 15.55
CA ALA A 152 -16.58 5.81 16.36
C ALA A 152 -16.52 7.32 16.69
N GLU A 153 -15.31 7.86 16.84
CA GLU A 153 -15.05 9.24 17.23
C GLU A 153 -14.16 9.93 16.17
N PRO A 154 -14.77 10.45 15.06
CA PRO A 154 -14.02 11.12 14.02
C PRO A 154 -13.30 12.38 14.51
N VAL A 155 -12.13 12.68 13.90
CA VAL A 155 -11.37 13.90 14.18
C VAL A 155 -12.01 15.09 13.48
N THR A 156 -12.43 16.08 14.25
CA THR A 156 -13.07 17.31 13.78
C THR A 156 -12.41 18.58 14.33
N GLU A 157 -11.74 18.46 15.48
CA GLU A 157 -11.07 19.58 16.16
C GLU A 157 -9.76 19.13 16.84
N GLU A 158 -8.98 20.07 17.34
CA GLU A 158 -7.67 19.81 17.93
C GLU A 158 -7.74 18.90 19.18
N ALA A 159 -8.81 19.01 19.96
CA ALA A 159 -9.02 18.16 21.14
C ALA A 159 -9.11 16.67 20.80
N ASP A 160 -9.67 16.33 19.61
CA ASP A 160 -9.81 14.95 19.16
C ASP A 160 -8.47 14.27 18.92
N LEU A 161 -7.40 15.04 18.70
CA LEU A 161 -6.04 14.50 18.53
C LEU A 161 -5.53 13.81 19.81
N ALA A 162 -6.15 14.03 20.96
CA ALA A 162 -5.75 13.37 22.20
C ALA A 162 -5.87 11.84 22.15
N GLN A 163 -6.73 11.31 21.28
CA GLN A 163 -6.85 9.86 21.05
C GLN A 163 -5.63 9.24 20.34
N LEU A 164 -4.80 10.08 19.69
CA LEU A 164 -3.62 9.63 18.94
C LEU A 164 -2.35 9.81 19.76
N ARG A 165 -2.18 8.97 20.78
CA ARG A 165 -0.91 8.89 21.50
C ARG A 165 0.19 8.21 20.65
N PRO A 166 1.48 8.39 20.96
CA PRO A 166 2.54 7.63 20.34
C PRO A 166 2.29 6.11 20.45
N LEU A 167 2.70 5.38 19.41
CA LEU A 167 2.75 3.91 19.42
C LEU A 167 4.09 3.47 20.01
N GLU A 168 4.04 2.66 21.05
CA GLU A 168 5.22 2.04 21.62
C GLU A 168 5.33 0.57 21.18
N PRO A 169 6.53 -0.02 21.11
CA PRO A 169 6.69 -1.44 20.73
C PRO A 169 5.86 -2.41 21.57
N ASP A 170 5.67 -2.11 22.85
CA ASP A 170 4.86 -2.91 23.78
C ASP A 170 3.35 -2.87 23.51
N ASP A 171 2.89 -1.96 22.66
CA ASP A 171 1.49 -1.93 22.22
C ASP A 171 1.19 -3.01 21.18
N VAL A 172 2.21 -3.49 20.47
CA VAL A 172 2.09 -4.44 19.35
C VAL A 172 3.07 -5.63 19.45
N PRO A 173 3.20 -6.29 20.61
CA PRO A 173 4.17 -7.37 20.80
C PRO A 173 3.90 -8.56 19.87
N TYR A 174 2.64 -8.80 19.53
CA TYR A 174 2.23 -9.82 18.56
C TYR A 174 2.74 -9.57 17.14
N VAL A 175 3.07 -8.33 16.79
CA VAL A 175 3.64 -7.99 15.47
C VAL A 175 5.09 -8.46 15.41
N SER A 176 5.93 -8.07 16.38
CA SER A 176 7.33 -8.49 16.44
C SER A 176 7.46 -10.01 16.57
N GLU A 177 6.61 -10.65 17.40
CA GLU A 177 6.57 -12.10 17.53
C GLU A 177 6.23 -12.80 16.20
N SER A 178 5.20 -12.32 15.49
CA SER A 178 4.78 -12.88 14.21
C SER A 178 5.86 -12.71 13.14
N VAL A 179 6.49 -11.55 13.06
CA VAL A 179 7.55 -11.27 12.08
C VAL A 179 8.79 -12.14 12.35
N ASP A 180 9.22 -12.27 13.60
CA ASP A 180 10.35 -13.13 13.99
C ASP A 180 10.09 -14.61 13.61
N GLN A 181 8.89 -15.12 13.85
CA GLN A 181 8.52 -16.47 13.44
C GLN A 181 8.49 -16.61 11.90
N LEU A 182 7.92 -15.62 11.18
CA LEU A 182 7.83 -15.64 9.73
C LEU A 182 9.20 -15.64 9.05
N VAL A 183 10.13 -14.81 9.51
CA VAL A 183 11.49 -14.73 8.95
C VAL A 183 12.18 -16.09 9.02
N LYS A 184 12.00 -16.83 10.12
CA LYS A 184 12.55 -18.19 10.27
C LYS A 184 11.88 -19.22 9.35
N MET A 185 10.57 -19.09 9.10
CA MET A 185 9.79 -20.04 8.31
C MET A 185 9.79 -19.78 6.80
N LEU A 186 10.14 -18.57 6.38
CA LEU A 186 10.18 -18.15 4.98
C LEU A 186 11.45 -18.63 4.23
N GLU A 187 12.45 -19.20 4.95
CA GLU A 187 13.62 -19.86 4.38
C GLU A 187 14.35 -19.05 3.27
N GLY A 188 14.39 -17.73 3.42
CA GLY A 188 15.03 -16.83 2.47
C GLY A 188 14.07 -16.07 1.53
N THR A 189 12.76 -16.34 1.57
CA THR A 189 11.76 -15.48 0.92
C THR A 189 11.62 -14.17 1.71
N PRO A 190 11.85 -12.99 1.08
CA PRO A 190 11.73 -11.72 1.76
C PRO A 190 10.33 -11.47 2.31
N LEU A 191 10.26 -10.89 3.50
CA LEU A 191 9.01 -10.44 4.12
C LEU A 191 8.87 -8.93 3.95
N ILE A 192 7.75 -8.49 3.39
CA ILE A 192 7.38 -7.09 3.26
C ILE A 192 6.52 -6.69 4.45
N GLY A 193 7.01 -5.75 5.27
CA GLY A 193 6.19 -5.04 6.25
C GLY A 193 5.40 -3.90 5.59
N PHE A 194 4.39 -3.36 6.28
CA PHE A 194 3.63 -2.24 5.72
C PHE A 194 2.95 -1.37 6.77
N ALA A 195 2.57 -0.16 6.34
CA ALA A 195 1.69 0.74 7.09
C ALA A 195 0.77 1.52 6.15
N GLY A 196 -0.27 2.12 6.71
CA GLY A 196 -1.13 3.07 6.00
C GLY A 196 -0.44 4.41 5.79
N GLY A 197 -0.63 5.02 4.62
CA GLY A 197 -0.12 6.35 4.29
C GLY A 197 -0.93 7.47 4.93
N PRO A 198 -0.36 8.67 5.03
CA PRO A 198 -0.93 9.78 5.80
C PRO A 198 -2.34 10.19 5.36
N PHE A 199 -2.57 10.34 4.04
CA PHE A 199 -3.88 10.76 3.54
C PHE A 199 -4.96 9.71 3.77
N THR A 200 -4.64 8.45 3.49
CA THR A 200 -5.57 7.34 3.69
C THR A 200 -5.96 7.18 5.15
N MET A 201 -4.99 7.22 6.06
CA MET A 201 -5.24 7.08 7.50
C MET A 201 -6.02 8.27 8.06
N ALA A 202 -5.63 9.50 7.69
CA ALA A 202 -6.36 10.70 8.09
C ALA A 202 -7.80 10.71 7.55
N SER A 203 -8.00 10.24 6.31
CA SER A 203 -9.34 10.15 5.74
C SER A 203 -10.25 9.21 6.54
N TYR A 204 -9.77 8.05 6.98
CA TYR A 204 -10.57 7.18 7.85
C TYR A 204 -10.96 7.86 9.15
N LEU A 205 -10.02 8.58 9.78
CA LEU A 205 -10.26 9.27 11.05
C LEU A 205 -11.20 10.47 10.90
N VAL A 206 -11.13 11.22 9.81
CA VAL A 206 -11.96 12.42 9.59
C VAL A 206 -13.35 12.08 9.05
N GLU A 207 -13.42 11.13 8.10
CA GLU A 207 -14.70 10.71 7.52
C GLU A 207 -15.51 9.82 8.48
N GLY A 208 -14.84 9.14 9.41
CA GLY A 208 -15.42 8.14 10.31
C GLY A 208 -15.56 6.75 9.67
N GLY A 209 -15.07 6.58 8.43
CA GLY A 209 -15.17 5.35 7.66
C GLY A 209 -14.74 5.51 6.21
N PRO A 210 -15.05 4.53 5.33
CA PRO A 210 -14.77 4.64 3.91
C PRO A 210 -15.50 5.85 3.30
N SER A 211 -14.80 6.58 2.43
CA SER A 211 -15.37 7.72 1.69
C SER A 211 -15.05 7.58 0.21
N ARG A 212 -15.95 8.08 -0.65
CA ARG A 212 -15.77 8.06 -2.10
C ARG A 212 -15.00 9.29 -2.60
N ASP A 213 -15.31 10.45 -2.06
CA ASP A 213 -14.80 11.75 -2.51
C ASP A 213 -13.91 12.46 -1.49
N HIS A 214 -13.86 11.96 -0.26
CA HIS A 214 -13.06 12.51 0.84
C HIS A 214 -13.39 13.99 1.14
N ALA A 215 -14.66 14.36 1.05
CA ALA A 215 -15.09 15.75 1.12
C ALA A 215 -14.79 16.40 2.49
N LYS A 216 -15.09 15.71 3.61
CA LYS A 216 -14.75 16.20 4.95
C LYS A 216 -13.24 16.33 5.15
N THR A 217 -12.49 15.33 4.68
CA THR A 217 -11.03 15.31 4.76
C THR A 217 -10.42 16.50 4.03
N LYS A 218 -10.84 16.74 2.78
CA LYS A 218 -10.37 17.88 1.99
C LYS A 218 -10.80 19.23 2.60
N ALA A 219 -12.03 19.30 3.09
CA ALA A 219 -12.50 20.49 3.79
C ALA A 219 -11.65 20.81 5.02
N LEU A 220 -11.27 19.80 5.82
CA LEU A 220 -10.37 19.98 6.96
C LEU A 220 -8.98 20.44 6.50
N MET A 221 -8.42 19.84 5.45
CA MET A 221 -7.11 20.23 4.89
C MET A 221 -7.08 21.72 4.53
N PHE A 222 -8.11 22.20 3.83
CA PHE A 222 -8.15 23.57 3.31
C PHE A 222 -8.57 24.60 4.37
N ASN A 223 -9.55 24.25 5.21
CA ASN A 223 -10.08 25.20 6.20
C ASN A 223 -9.24 25.27 7.49
N GLN A 224 -8.58 24.16 7.85
CA GLN A 224 -7.82 24.02 9.10
C GLN A 224 -6.44 23.37 8.86
N PRO A 225 -5.55 23.98 8.04
CA PRO A 225 -4.28 23.36 7.64
C PRO A 225 -3.38 23.05 8.85
N LYS A 226 -3.45 23.80 9.93
CA LYS A 226 -2.69 23.53 11.16
C LYS A 226 -3.16 22.23 11.82
N LEU A 227 -4.46 22.04 11.93
CA LEU A 227 -5.05 20.80 12.47
C LEU A 227 -4.72 19.60 11.56
N TRP A 228 -4.82 19.80 10.24
CA TRP A 228 -4.44 18.77 9.29
C TRP A 228 -2.98 18.31 9.48
N HIS A 229 -2.04 19.25 9.51
CA HIS A 229 -0.63 18.90 9.68
C HIS A 229 -0.34 18.28 11.05
N ALA A 230 -1.04 18.69 12.10
CA ALA A 230 -0.93 18.06 13.41
C ALA A 230 -1.45 16.62 13.40
N LEU A 231 -2.60 16.37 12.75
CA LEU A 231 -3.16 15.02 12.57
C LEU A 231 -2.21 14.13 11.74
N ALA A 232 -1.85 14.60 10.54
CA ALA A 232 -1.00 13.83 9.62
C ALA A 232 0.42 13.60 10.20
N GLY A 233 0.94 14.52 11.01
CA GLY A 233 2.19 14.36 11.74
C GLY A 233 2.12 13.23 12.76
N ARG A 234 1.08 13.20 13.61
CA ARG A 234 0.89 12.10 14.58
C ARG A 234 0.72 10.75 13.89
N LEU A 235 -0.02 10.71 12.78
CA LEU A 235 -0.16 9.49 11.98
C LEU A 235 1.16 9.05 11.36
N ALA A 236 1.99 10.00 10.93
CA ALA A 236 3.32 9.69 10.43
C ALA A 236 4.24 9.10 11.52
N ASP A 237 4.19 9.63 12.73
CA ASP A 237 4.95 9.07 13.87
C ASP A 237 4.48 7.66 14.21
N ILE A 238 3.17 7.42 14.26
CA ILE A 238 2.58 6.10 14.52
C ILE A 238 2.96 5.10 13.42
N ALA A 239 2.86 5.49 12.14
CA ALA A 239 3.23 4.64 11.02
C ALA A 239 4.73 4.32 11.03
N SER A 240 5.59 5.29 11.35
CA SER A 240 7.03 5.12 11.49
C SER A 240 7.38 4.12 12.59
N ALA A 241 6.76 4.26 13.78
CA ALA A 241 6.94 3.34 14.89
C ALA A 241 6.48 1.92 14.52
N PHE A 242 5.32 1.80 13.87
CA PHE A 242 4.78 0.50 13.45
C PHE A 242 5.64 -0.21 12.40
N LEU A 243 6.19 0.54 11.42
CA LEU A 243 7.13 0.00 10.44
C LEU A 243 8.46 -0.39 11.08
N ARG A 244 8.96 0.42 12.03
CA ARG A 244 10.20 0.14 12.74
C ARG A 244 10.12 -1.18 13.50
N VAL A 245 9.02 -1.45 14.22
CA VAL A 245 8.79 -2.73 14.90
C VAL A 245 8.88 -3.91 13.93
N GLN A 246 8.32 -3.78 12.73
CA GLN A 246 8.36 -4.83 11.72
C GLN A 246 9.78 -5.05 11.16
N VAL A 247 10.51 -3.97 10.89
CA VAL A 247 11.88 -4.07 10.34
C VAL A 247 12.87 -4.59 11.39
N GLU A 248 12.79 -4.11 12.62
CA GLU A 248 13.66 -4.57 13.72
C GLU A 248 13.41 -6.04 14.07
N ALA A 249 12.19 -6.55 13.83
CA ALA A 249 11.87 -7.97 13.95
C ALA A 249 12.29 -8.81 12.73
N GLY A 250 12.75 -8.19 11.61
CA GLY A 250 13.35 -8.85 10.46
C GLY A 250 12.63 -8.70 9.13
N ALA A 251 11.64 -7.83 8.99
CA ALA A 251 11.05 -7.52 7.68
C ALA A 251 12.13 -6.95 6.74
N SER A 252 12.19 -7.50 5.51
CA SER A 252 13.26 -7.24 4.54
C SER A 252 12.99 -6.04 3.62
N ALA A 253 11.76 -5.56 3.59
CA ALA A 253 11.30 -4.37 2.86
C ALA A 253 10.05 -3.83 3.53
N VAL A 254 9.67 -2.59 3.21
CA VAL A 254 8.40 -2.01 3.68
C VAL A 254 7.62 -1.39 2.54
N GLN A 255 6.27 -1.39 2.68
CA GLN A 255 5.38 -0.70 1.77
C GLN A 255 4.46 0.28 2.52
N LEU A 256 4.48 1.55 2.08
CA LEU A 256 3.53 2.56 2.52
C LEU A 256 2.33 2.57 1.58
N PHE A 257 1.15 2.23 2.11
CA PHE A 257 -0.10 2.19 1.36
C PHE A 257 -0.87 3.50 1.52
N ASP A 258 -0.76 4.42 0.56
CA ASP A 258 -1.61 5.62 0.52
C ASP A 258 -2.66 5.51 -0.60
N SER A 259 -3.53 4.51 -0.44
CA SER A 259 -4.46 4.04 -1.48
C SER A 259 -5.42 5.12 -1.98
N TRP A 260 -5.71 6.14 -1.18
CA TRP A 260 -6.66 7.21 -1.51
C TRP A 260 -6.00 8.51 -1.95
N ALA A 261 -4.66 8.61 -1.91
CA ALA A 261 -3.93 9.82 -2.31
C ALA A 261 -4.25 10.29 -3.74
N GLY A 262 -4.64 9.38 -4.62
CA GLY A 262 -5.09 9.71 -5.99
C GLY A 262 -6.32 10.62 -6.07
N ALA A 263 -7.00 10.88 -4.95
CA ALA A 263 -8.06 11.88 -4.87
C ALA A 263 -7.53 13.34 -4.85
N LEU A 264 -6.21 13.53 -4.74
CA LEU A 264 -5.56 14.84 -4.62
C LEU A 264 -4.96 15.31 -5.94
N SER A 265 -4.90 16.63 -6.11
CA SER A 265 -4.03 17.24 -7.11
C SER A 265 -2.55 17.11 -6.71
N PRO A 266 -1.60 17.19 -7.65
CA PRO A 266 -0.17 17.21 -7.31
C PRO A 266 0.21 18.30 -6.32
N ALA A 267 -0.35 19.50 -6.46
CA ALA A 267 -0.08 20.63 -5.58
C ALA A 267 -0.59 20.39 -4.15
N ASP A 268 -1.79 19.78 -4.02
CA ASP A 268 -2.35 19.44 -2.69
C ASP A 268 -1.55 18.30 -2.06
N TYR A 269 -1.15 17.30 -2.84
CA TYR A 269 -0.29 16.23 -2.35
C TYR A 269 1.04 16.78 -1.84
N ASP A 270 1.70 17.63 -2.61
CA ASP A 270 2.98 18.26 -2.22
C ASP A 270 2.86 19.08 -0.94
N THR A 271 1.76 19.82 -0.80
CA THR A 271 1.54 20.69 0.36
C THR A 271 1.14 19.91 1.61
N PHE A 272 0.16 19.00 1.48
CA PHE A 272 -0.53 18.43 2.63
C PHE A 272 -0.09 17.01 2.99
N VAL A 273 0.48 16.23 2.06
CA VAL A 273 0.76 14.81 2.26
C VAL A 273 2.26 14.49 2.16
N ALA A 274 2.95 15.01 1.16
CA ALA A 274 4.35 14.71 0.91
C ALA A 274 5.29 14.96 2.11
N PRO A 275 5.13 16.02 2.93
CA PRO A 275 5.96 16.20 4.13
C PRO A 275 5.87 15.04 5.11
N HIS A 276 4.68 14.48 5.29
CA HIS A 276 4.40 13.40 6.24
C HIS A 276 4.83 12.04 5.67
N SER A 277 4.58 11.76 4.39
CA SER A 277 5.10 10.58 3.71
C SER A 277 6.63 10.56 3.72
N ARG A 278 7.28 11.72 3.52
CA ARG A 278 8.74 11.85 3.62
C ARG A 278 9.24 11.56 5.02
N ALA A 279 8.57 12.03 6.05
CA ALA A 279 8.94 11.74 7.44
C ALA A 279 8.94 10.23 7.71
N ILE A 280 7.88 9.51 7.30
CA ILE A 280 7.78 8.06 7.43
C ILE A 280 8.93 7.36 6.68
N LEU A 281 9.07 7.63 5.38
CA LEU A 281 10.05 6.92 4.56
C LEU A 281 11.50 7.24 4.96
N SER A 282 11.77 8.47 5.42
CA SER A 282 13.10 8.83 5.92
C SER A 282 13.45 8.10 7.21
N SER A 283 12.51 7.97 8.16
CA SER A 283 12.72 7.27 9.42
C SER A 283 13.08 5.77 9.22
N ILE A 284 12.54 5.17 8.17
CA ILE A 284 12.81 3.77 7.79
C ILE A 284 14.09 3.66 6.94
N GLY A 285 14.45 4.70 6.20
CA GLY A 285 15.68 4.73 5.40
C GLY A 285 16.94 4.44 6.22
N GLU A 286 16.96 4.83 7.48
CA GLU A 286 18.06 4.57 8.42
C GLU A 286 18.23 3.08 8.76
N LEU A 287 17.20 2.27 8.54
CA LEU A 287 17.22 0.82 8.81
C LEU A 287 17.71 0.00 7.61
N GLY A 288 17.99 0.64 6.46
CA GLY A 288 18.64 0.00 5.32
C GLY A 288 17.77 -0.97 4.52
N VAL A 289 16.45 -0.94 4.65
CA VAL A 289 15.52 -1.77 3.87
C VAL A 289 14.86 -0.98 2.74
N PRO A 290 14.55 -1.60 1.57
CA PRO A 290 13.82 -0.95 0.50
C PRO A 290 12.44 -0.46 0.94
N ARG A 291 12.06 0.72 0.46
CA ARG A 291 10.80 1.40 0.78
C ARG A 291 9.97 1.55 -0.48
N ILE A 292 8.80 0.91 -0.47
CA ILE A 292 7.86 0.94 -1.58
C ILE A 292 6.75 1.93 -1.22
N HIS A 293 6.41 2.84 -2.13
CA HIS A 293 5.28 3.76 -1.96
C HIS A 293 4.20 3.47 -3.01
N PHE A 294 3.00 3.15 -2.57
CA PHE A 294 1.89 2.74 -3.42
C PHE A 294 0.62 3.55 -3.15
N GLY A 295 -0.07 3.91 -4.22
CA GLY A 295 -1.41 4.50 -4.19
C GLY A 295 -2.22 4.11 -5.43
N VAL A 296 -3.55 4.32 -5.38
CA VAL A 296 -4.47 4.02 -6.50
C VAL A 296 -4.93 5.34 -7.13
N GLY A 297 -4.97 5.40 -8.46
CA GLY A 297 -5.29 6.65 -9.17
C GLY A 297 -4.20 7.71 -9.10
N THR A 298 -2.98 7.31 -8.72
CA THR A 298 -1.85 8.22 -8.45
C THR A 298 -0.99 8.52 -9.68
N GLY A 299 -1.51 8.32 -10.88
CA GLY A 299 -0.74 8.55 -12.11
C GLY A 299 -0.07 9.92 -12.21
N GLU A 300 -0.77 10.98 -11.77
CA GLU A 300 -0.22 12.35 -11.73
C GLU A 300 0.66 12.60 -10.49
N LEU A 301 0.61 11.71 -9.49
CA LEU A 301 1.39 11.82 -8.25
C LEU A 301 2.67 10.97 -8.25
N LEU A 302 2.98 10.23 -9.33
CA LEU A 302 4.13 9.32 -9.37
C LEU A 302 5.46 10.04 -9.09
N ARG A 303 5.61 11.28 -9.58
CA ARG A 303 6.82 12.09 -9.32
C ARG A 303 6.91 12.50 -7.84
N PRO A 304 5.93 13.19 -7.25
CA PRO A 304 6.00 13.54 -5.83
C PRO A 304 6.08 12.30 -4.92
N MET A 305 5.42 11.17 -5.24
CA MET A 305 5.55 9.91 -4.49
C MET A 305 6.96 9.31 -4.56
N ALA A 306 7.67 9.48 -5.66
CA ALA A 306 9.08 9.09 -5.76
C ALA A 306 9.99 10.04 -4.94
N ASP A 307 9.72 11.35 -5.00
CA ASP A 307 10.55 12.39 -4.40
C ASP A 307 10.46 12.46 -2.87
N VAL A 308 9.47 11.78 -2.23
CA VAL A 308 9.40 11.67 -0.77
C VAL A 308 10.34 10.62 -0.17
N GLY A 309 11.18 9.96 -0.97
CA GLY A 309 12.17 9.02 -0.52
C GLY A 309 11.82 7.56 -0.75
N ALA A 310 10.88 7.26 -1.65
CA ALA A 310 10.61 5.91 -2.08
C ALA A 310 11.76 5.36 -2.93
N ASP A 311 12.18 4.14 -2.66
CA ASP A 311 13.15 3.39 -3.47
C ASP A 311 12.44 2.74 -4.66
N VAL A 312 11.21 2.28 -4.45
CA VAL A 312 10.33 1.68 -5.45
C VAL A 312 8.98 2.41 -5.46
N VAL A 313 8.45 2.70 -6.64
CA VAL A 313 7.09 3.26 -6.78
C VAL A 313 6.13 2.18 -7.27
N GLY A 314 5.09 1.92 -6.49
CA GLY A 314 3.99 1.07 -6.88
C GLY A 314 3.04 1.83 -7.82
N VAL A 315 2.70 1.22 -8.94
CA VAL A 315 1.91 1.82 -10.02
C VAL A 315 0.60 1.04 -10.19
N ASP A 316 -0.51 1.73 -10.26
CA ASP A 316 -1.77 1.11 -10.60
C ASP A 316 -1.90 0.85 -12.11
N TRP A 317 -2.93 0.11 -12.53
CA TRP A 317 -3.09 -0.38 -13.90
C TRP A 317 -3.42 0.69 -14.95
N ARG A 318 -3.64 1.95 -14.52
CA ARG A 318 -4.08 3.05 -15.42
C ARG A 318 -2.94 3.69 -16.19
N VAL A 319 -1.70 3.53 -15.71
CA VAL A 319 -0.51 4.16 -16.28
C VAL A 319 0.40 3.08 -16.87
N PRO A 320 0.78 3.14 -18.16
CA PRO A 320 1.79 2.26 -18.71
C PRO A 320 3.11 2.36 -17.93
N LEU A 321 3.80 1.23 -17.69
CA LEU A 321 5.03 1.24 -16.89
C LEU A 321 6.15 2.06 -17.56
N SER A 322 6.23 2.08 -18.89
CA SER A 322 7.17 2.93 -19.63
C SER A 322 6.98 4.43 -19.35
N GLU A 323 5.72 4.88 -19.21
CA GLU A 323 5.40 6.25 -18.82
C GLU A 323 5.67 6.48 -17.32
N ALA A 324 5.38 5.48 -16.47
CA ALA A 324 5.66 5.55 -15.04
C ALA A 324 7.17 5.71 -14.76
N VAL A 325 8.05 5.03 -15.49
CA VAL A 325 9.52 5.23 -15.41
C VAL A 325 9.88 6.69 -15.64
N ARG A 326 9.31 7.29 -16.70
CA ARG A 326 9.56 8.70 -17.01
C ARG A 326 9.08 9.63 -15.90
N ARG A 327 7.87 9.39 -15.39
CA ARG A 327 7.27 10.22 -14.33
C ARG A 327 8.01 10.09 -13.00
N THR A 328 8.49 8.89 -12.64
CA THR A 328 9.23 8.66 -11.39
C THR A 328 10.70 9.10 -11.45
N GLY A 329 11.20 9.52 -12.61
CA GLY A 329 12.60 9.87 -12.80
C GLY A 329 13.53 8.65 -12.79
N GLY A 330 13.06 7.49 -13.28
CA GLY A 330 13.86 6.28 -13.41
C GLY A 330 13.95 5.44 -12.14
N ARG A 331 12.93 5.45 -11.27
CA ARG A 331 12.88 4.56 -10.09
C ARG A 331 12.51 3.14 -10.51
N PRO A 332 12.95 2.12 -9.76
CA PRO A 332 12.34 0.80 -9.81
C PRO A 332 10.83 0.87 -9.62
N LEU A 333 10.09 0.02 -10.33
CA LEU A 333 8.63 0.03 -10.32
C LEU A 333 8.05 -1.30 -9.85
N GLN A 334 6.90 -1.22 -9.19
CA GLN A 334 6.08 -2.36 -8.83
C GLN A 334 4.70 -2.25 -9.48
N GLY A 335 4.24 -3.31 -10.09
CA GLY A 335 2.91 -3.38 -10.71
C GLY A 335 2.97 -4.03 -12.09
N ASN A 336 1.96 -3.84 -12.96
CA ASN A 336 0.72 -3.11 -12.71
C ASN A 336 -0.45 -3.72 -13.49
N LEU A 337 -0.55 -5.05 -13.45
CA LEU A 337 -1.63 -5.74 -14.14
C LEU A 337 -3.00 -5.35 -13.55
N ASP A 338 -3.99 -5.06 -14.41
CA ASP A 338 -5.36 -4.78 -13.95
C ASP A 338 -5.90 -5.99 -13.15
N PRO A 339 -6.32 -5.77 -11.88
CA PRO A 339 -6.82 -6.87 -11.05
C PRO A 339 -8.03 -7.60 -11.63
N SER A 340 -8.83 -6.95 -12.47
CA SER A 340 -10.00 -7.59 -13.10
C SER A 340 -9.62 -8.67 -14.11
N LEU A 341 -8.41 -8.60 -14.66
CA LEU A 341 -7.93 -9.56 -15.66
C LEU A 341 -7.74 -10.98 -15.10
N VAL A 342 -7.58 -11.15 -13.78
CA VAL A 342 -7.50 -12.49 -13.17
C VAL A 342 -8.83 -13.25 -13.24
N LEU A 343 -9.93 -12.56 -13.58
CA LEU A 343 -11.24 -13.14 -13.84
C LEU A 343 -11.49 -13.40 -15.35
N ALA A 344 -10.59 -12.93 -16.21
CA ALA A 344 -10.73 -13.08 -17.67
C ALA A 344 -10.25 -14.48 -18.12
N PRO A 345 -10.63 -14.91 -19.33
CA PRO A 345 -10.07 -16.11 -19.92
C PRO A 345 -8.53 -16.07 -19.97
N TRP A 346 -7.89 -17.19 -19.66
CA TRP A 346 -6.42 -17.28 -19.57
C TRP A 346 -5.67 -16.66 -20.75
N LYS A 347 -6.16 -16.85 -21.98
CA LYS A 347 -5.52 -16.28 -23.18
C LYS A 347 -5.40 -14.75 -23.08
N VAL A 348 -6.46 -14.09 -22.61
CA VAL A 348 -6.49 -12.62 -22.44
C VAL A 348 -5.57 -12.21 -21.29
N LEU A 349 -5.68 -12.87 -20.15
CA LEU A 349 -4.81 -12.62 -18.98
C LEU A 349 -3.35 -12.74 -19.36
N ALA A 350 -2.95 -13.85 -19.99
CA ALA A 350 -1.56 -14.11 -20.39
C ALA A 350 -1.02 -13.08 -21.39
N GLU A 351 -1.84 -12.64 -22.35
CA GLU A 351 -1.46 -11.59 -23.31
C GLU A 351 -1.19 -10.28 -22.59
N LYS A 352 -2.08 -9.88 -21.68
CA LYS A 352 -1.94 -8.64 -20.90
C LYS A 352 -0.77 -8.70 -19.91
N ALA A 353 -0.55 -9.85 -19.26
CA ALA A 353 0.61 -10.04 -18.40
C ALA A 353 1.94 -9.90 -19.17
N ARG A 354 2.04 -10.46 -20.38
CA ARG A 354 3.21 -10.28 -21.26
C ARG A 354 3.41 -8.83 -21.65
N ALA A 355 2.34 -8.07 -21.89
CA ALA A 355 2.43 -6.64 -22.16
C ALA A 355 3.01 -5.89 -20.96
N VAL A 356 2.57 -6.17 -19.73
CA VAL A 356 3.12 -5.57 -18.51
C VAL A 356 4.59 -5.94 -18.33
N ILE A 357 4.97 -7.20 -18.58
CA ILE A 357 6.38 -7.66 -18.55
C ILE A 357 7.22 -6.86 -19.55
N ALA A 358 6.73 -6.70 -20.78
CA ALA A 358 7.44 -5.95 -21.83
C ALA A 358 7.61 -4.46 -21.46
N GLU A 359 6.58 -3.82 -20.95
CA GLU A 359 6.60 -2.43 -20.45
C GLU A 359 7.58 -2.27 -19.27
N GLY A 360 7.57 -3.21 -18.33
CA GLY A 360 8.42 -3.18 -17.13
C GLY A 360 9.92 -3.27 -17.42
N ARG A 361 10.33 -3.75 -18.61
CA ARG A 361 11.75 -3.77 -19.05
C ARG A 361 12.36 -2.39 -19.17
N SER A 362 11.57 -1.34 -19.26
CA SER A 362 12.04 0.04 -19.31
C SER A 362 12.48 0.56 -17.93
N ALA A 363 12.06 -0.08 -16.85
CA ALA A 363 12.43 0.27 -15.49
C ALA A 363 13.82 -0.31 -15.12
N PRO A 364 14.59 0.36 -14.26
CA PRO A 364 15.86 -0.18 -13.76
C PRO A 364 15.65 -1.46 -12.92
N GLY A 365 14.46 -1.61 -12.32
CA GLY A 365 13.99 -2.82 -11.64
C GLY A 365 12.47 -2.91 -11.77
N HIS A 366 11.96 -4.12 -12.04
CA HIS A 366 10.52 -4.37 -12.15
C HIS A 366 10.11 -5.51 -11.22
N ILE A 367 9.14 -5.22 -10.37
CA ILE A 367 8.47 -6.19 -9.49
C ILE A 367 7.06 -6.36 -10.05
N PHE A 368 6.76 -7.55 -10.59
CA PHE A 368 5.43 -7.80 -11.12
C PHE A 368 4.40 -7.90 -9.99
N ASN A 369 3.31 -7.18 -10.13
CA ASN A 369 2.17 -7.21 -9.21
C ASN A 369 0.89 -6.85 -9.96
N LEU A 370 -0.25 -7.03 -9.32
CA LEU A 370 -1.48 -6.39 -9.77
C LEU A 370 -1.43 -4.90 -9.44
N GLY A 371 -2.15 -4.09 -10.21
CA GLY A 371 -2.29 -2.65 -9.92
C GLY A 371 -3.15 -2.33 -8.68
N HIS A 372 -3.70 -3.35 -8.03
CA HIS A 372 -4.40 -3.31 -6.74
C HIS A 372 -4.42 -4.72 -6.13
N GLY A 373 -5.11 -4.91 -5.01
CA GLY A 373 -5.20 -6.20 -4.34
C GLY A 373 -5.98 -7.26 -5.10
N VAL A 374 -5.63 -8.53 -4.87
CA VAL A 374 -6.36 -9.70 -5.36
C VAL A 374 -7.84 -9.63 -4.95
N MET A 375 -8.73 -9.87 -5.90
CA MET A 375 -10.17 -9.86 -5.65
C MET A 375 -10.62 -11.16 -4.95
N PRO A 376 -11.64 -11.09 -4.06
CA PRO A 376 -12.09 -12.26 -3.29
C PRO A 376 -12.56 -13.45 -4.12
N GLN A 377 -13.07 -13.19 -5.33
CA GLN A 377 -13.58 -14.20 -6.26
C GLN A 377 -12.51 -14.79 -7.20
N THR A 378 -11.27 -14.35 -7.08
CA THR A 378 -10.15 -14.87 -7.88
C THR A 378 -9.91 -16.36 -7.58
N ASP A 379 -9.78 -17.16 -8.64
CA ASP A 379 -9.35 -18.55 -8.52
C ASP A 379 -7.84 -18.56 -8.16
N PRO A 380 -7.45 -19.19 -7.04
CA PRO A 380 -6.05 -19.26 -6.63
C PRO A 380 -5.13 -19.92 -7.68
N ASP A 381 -5.63 -20.89 -8.43
CA ASP A 381 -4.83 -21.60 -9.44
C ASP A 381 -4.47 -20.69 -10.63
N VAL A 382 -5.28 -19.66 -10.90
CA VAL A 382 -4.97 -18.62 -11.88
C VAL A 382 -3.77 -17.78 -11.44
N LEU A 383 -3.66 -17.47 -10.14
CA LEU A 383 -2.52 -16.70 -9.60
C LEU A 383 -1.22 -17.54 -9.65
N ALA A 384 -1.27 -18.82 -9.25
CA ALA A 384 -0.12 -19.71 -9.35
C ALA A 384 0.38 -19.79 -10.81
N ARG A 385 -0.54 -20.01 -11.74
CA ARG A 385 -0.21 -20.05 -13.17
C ARG A 385 0.32 -18.70 -13.70
N LEU A 386 -0.12 -17.58 -13.14
CA LEU A 386 0.39 -16.25 -13.49
C LEU A 386 1.84 -16.06 -13.01
N VAL A 387 2.18 -16.53 -11.81
CA VAL A 387 3.56 -16.55 -11.31
C VAL A 387 4.46 -17.36 -12.25
N ASP A 388 4.06 -18.58 -12.61
CA ASP A 388 4.80 -19.44 -13.55
C ASP A 388 5.02 -18.73 -14.90
N LEU A 389 4.00 -18.04 -15.42
CA LEU A 389 4.11 -17.29 -16.67
C LEU A 389 5.16 -16.19 -16.56
N VAL A 390 5.10 -15.38 -15.49
CA VAL A 390 6.02 -14.26 -15.31
C VAL A 390 7.45 -14.76 -15.16
N HIS A 391 7.70 -15.80 -14.39
CA HIS A 391 9.02 -16.39 -14.24
C HIS A 391 9.57 -16.95 -15.57
N THR A 392 8.72 -17.61 -16.38
CA THR A 392 9.13 -18.22 -17.66
C THR A 392 9.40 -17.20 -18.75
N GLU A 393 8.59 -16.12 -18.82
CA GLU A 393 8.71 -15.07 -19.83
C GLU A 393 9.76 -14.02 -19.47
N SER A 394 10.34 -14.12 -18.30
CA SER A 394 11.43 -13.22 -17.87
C SER A 394 12.69 -13.53 -18.70
N PRO A 395 13.24 -12.56 -19.42
CA PRO A 395 14.53 -12.79 -20.06
C PRO A 395 15.58 -12.95 -18.97
N THR A 396 16.37 -14.02 -19.04
CA THR A 396 17.62 -14.10 -18.29
C THR A 396 18.46 -12.90 -18.71
N ILE A 397 18.60 -11.91 -17.84
CA ILE A 397 19.51 -10.80 -18.08
C ILE A 397 20.91 -11.42 -18.00
N GLN A 398 21.51 -11.66 -19.18
CA GLN A 398 22.92 -12.02 -19.24
C GLN A 398 23.71 -10.85 -18.66
N ALA A 399 24.48 -11.14 -17.61
CA ALA A 399 25.37 -10.19 -16.93
C ALA A 399 26.45 -9.65 -17.87
#